data_2f8dfb519d591e1eb50613ced837539b
#
_entry.id   2f8dfb519d591e1eb50613ced837539b
#
_cell.length_a   1.000
_cell.length_b   1.000
_cell.length_c   1.000
_cell.angle_alpha   90.00
_cell.angle_beta   90.00
_cell.angle_gamma   90.00
#
_symmetry.space_group_name_H-M   'P 1'
#
loop_
_entity.id
_entity.type
_entity.pdbx_description
1 polymer ?
#
loop_
_entity_poly.entity_id
_entity_poly.type
_entity_poly.pdbx_seq_one_letter_code
_entity_poly.pdbx_strand_id
1 'polypeptide(L)'
;MKRLLISLLLITTAALSFAQSKNKTKSANYSFTSQDLEGKKISSDIFANNKITMINVWGTFCGPCIREMPDLAKLSEENKSKGVEIIGIPIDIVDDWGKLDASAKSDALMIIKQTGVKYKNVVPTIEMFQTMLRGIQAVPTTIFVDKNGNQIGQAYLGSRSKKDWQKIIDKLLESQK
;
A
#
# COMPACT_ATOMS: atom_id res chain seq x y z
N MET A 1 47.75 62.38 29.73
CA MET A 1 46.27 62.22 29.58
C MET A 1 45.98 61.34 28.36
N LYS A 2 45.80 60.07 28.58
CA LYS A 2 45.54 59.11 27.49
C LYS A 2 44.07 58.74 27.52
N ARG A 3 43.33 59.13 26.46
CA ARG A 3 41.91 58.76 26.28
C ARG A 3 41.85 57.37 25.70
N LEU A 4 41.29 56.44 26.44
CA LEU A 4 40.99 55.06 26.02
C LEU A 4 39.67 55.09 25.28
N LEU A 5 39.68 54.84 23.98
CA LEU A 5 38.48 54.58 23.17
C LEU A 5 38.10 53.11 23.28
N ILE A 6 37.03 52.83 24.00
CA ILE A 6 36.42 51.48 24.06
C ILE A 6 35.50 51.34 22.86
N SER A 7 35.90 50.51 21.89
CA SER A 7 35.12 50.16 20.72
C SER A 7 34.15 49.08 21.09
N LEU A 8 32.86 49.40 21.17
CA LEU A 8 31.77 48.47 21.46
C LEU A 8 31.45 47.67 20.18
N LEU A 9 31.88 46.44 20.09
CA LEU A 9 31.62 45.51 18.99
C LEU A 9 30.22 44.92 19.17
N LEU A 10 29.24 45.42 18.44
CA LEU A 10 27.88 44.83 18.36
C LEU A 10 27.90 43.56 17.50
N ILE A 11 27.88 42.40 18.16
CA ILE A 11 27.72 41.11 17.51
C ILE A 11 26.23 40.90 17.26
N THR A 12 25.78 41.17 16.04
CA THR A 12 24.43 40.80 15.60
C THR A 12 24.40 39.31 15.28
N THR A 13 23.84 38.50 16.17
CA THR A 13 23.53 37.08 15.91
C THR A 13 22.35 37.02 14.96
N ALA A 14 22.62 36.81 13.68
CA ALA A 14 21.61 36.46 12.70
C ALA A 14 21.13 35.01 13.00
N ALA A 15 19.97 34.86 13.62
CA ALA A 15 19.30 33.60 13.76
C ALA A 15 18.85 33.12 12.38
N LEU A 16 19.62 32.23 11.76
CA LEU A 16 19.17 31.51 10.58
C LEU A 16 18.02 30.58 11.00
N SER A 17 16.80 31.01 10.80
CA SER A 17 15.62 30.17 10.85
C SER A 17 15.69 29.20 9.69
N PHE A 18 16.15 27.97 9.93
CA PHE A 18 15.98 26.86 9.01
C PHE A 18 14.49 26.56 8.93
N ALA A 19 13.81 27.15 7.96
CA ALA A 19 12.49 26.72 7.56
C ALA A 19 12.64 25.30 6.99
N GLN A 20 12.32 24.29 7.80
CA GLN A 20 12.15 22.91 7.33
C GLN A 20 11.01 22.92 6.32
N SER A 21 11.36 23.04 5.04
CA SER A 21 10.47 22.74 3.95
C SER A 21 10.04 21.28 4.11
N LYS A 22 8.83 21.06 4.60
CA LYS A 22 8.16 19.77 4.51
C LYS A 22 7.97 19.51 3.02
N ASN A 23 8.96 18.90 2.37
CA ASN A 23 8.80 18.32 1.06
C ASN A 23 7.69 17.26 1.18
N LYS A 24 6.47 17.68 0.88
CA LYS A 24 5.32 16.80 0.73
C LYS A 24 5.61 16.03 -0.56
N THR A 25 6.34 14.91 -0.45
CA THR A 25 6.53 13.97 -1.54
C THR A 25 5.14 13.71 -2.10
N LYS A 26 4.91 14.08 -3.37
CA LYS A 26 3.61 13.89 -4.01
C LYS A 26 3.30 12.40 -3.90
N SER A 27 2.31 12.06 -3.08
CA SER A 27 1.84 10.70 -2.89
C SER A 27 1.46 10.12 -4.24
N ALA A 28 1.89 8.90 -4.56
CA ALA A 28 1.45 8.23 -5.77
C ALA A 28 -0.07 8.06 -5.72
N ASN A 29 -0.75 8.47 -6.79
CA ASN A 29 -2.18 8.28 -6.97
C ASN A 29 -2.37 7.09 -7.91
N TYR A 30 -3.07 6.07 -7.44
CA TYR A 30 -3.30 4.85 -8.19
C TYR A 30 -4.73 4.77 -8.71
N SER A 31 -4.85 4.47 -10.00
CA SER A 31 -6.10 4.13 -10.64
C SER A 31 -5.93 2.85 -11.45
N PHE A 32 -7.01 2.10 -11.60
CA PHE A 32 -7.02 0.91 -12.45
C PHE A 32 -8.44 0.56 -12.91
N THR A 33 -8.52 -0.16 -14.00
CA THR A 33 -9.71 -0.88 -14.43
C THR A 33 -9.30 -2.30 -14.80
N SER A 34 -9.98 -3.29 -14.23
CA SER A 34 -9.66 -4.70 -14.43
C SER A 34 -10.88 -5.58 -14.17
N GLN A 35 -10.64 -6.85 -13.90
CA GLN A 35 -11.62 -7.82 -13.40
C GLN A 35 -11.05 -8.54 -12.18
N ASP A 36 -11.93 -9.05 -11.33
CA ASP A 36 -11.53 -9.98 -10.29
C ASP A 36 -11.32 -11.40 -10.87
N LEU A 37 -10.88 -12.32 -10.04
CA LEU A 37 -10.65 -13.71 -10.48
C LEU A 37 -11.94 -14.46 -10.88
N GLU A 38 -13.12 -13.93 -10.56
CA GLU A 38 -14.42 -14.46 -11.00
C GLU A 38 -14.88 -13.84 -12.34
N GLY A 39 -14.11 -12.89 -12.90
CA GLY A 39 -14.39 -12.20 -14.15
C GLY A 39 -15.32 -10.99 -14.02
N LYS A 40 -15.65 -10.56 -12.79
CA LYS A 40 -16.45 -9.36 -12.55
C LYS A 40 -15.58 -8.11 -12.71
N LYS A 41 -16.11 -7.09 -13.38
CA LYS A 41 -15.42 -5.80 -13.49
C LYS A 41 -15.14 -5.19 -12.11
N ILE A 42 -13.94 -4.69 -11.93
CA ILE A 42 -13.49 -3.98 -10.74
C ILE A 42 -12.60 -2.82 -11.17
N SER A 43 -12.72 -1.69 -10.49
CA SER A 43 -11.89 -0.51 -10.74
C SER A 43 -11.43 0.12 -9.43
N SER A 44 -10.59 1.13 -9.54
CA SER A 44 -10.20 1.98 -8.40
C SER A 44 -11.38 2.65 -7.68
N ASP A 45 -12.60 2.60 -8.22
CA ASP A 45 -13.81 3.06 -7.53
C ASP A 45 -14.05 2.32 -6.20
N ILE A 46 -13.47 1.11 -6.06
CA ILE A 46 -13.51 0.37 -4.78
C ILE A 46 -12.89 1.18 -3.64
N PHE A 47 -11.95 2.08 -3.92
CA PHE A 47 -11.30 2.90 -2.89
C PHE A 47 -12.27 3.92 -2.29
N ALA A 48 -13.16 4.50 -3.10
CA ALA A 48 -14.02 5.61 -2.71
C ALA A 48 -14.98 5.27 -1.55
N ASN A 49 -15.31 4.00 -1.37
CA ASN A 49 -16.23 3.53 -0.34
C ASN A 49 -15.54 3.22 1.00
N ASN A 50 -14.22 3.38 1.07
CA ASN A 50 -13.42 2.98 2.21
C ASN A 50 -12.55 4.14 2.70
N LYS A 51 -12.22 4.15 4.00
CA LYS A 51 -11.26 5.11 4.56
C LYS A 51 -9.86 4.80 4.06
N ILE A 52 -9.51 3.51 4.08
CA ILE A 52 -8.26 2.99 3.56
C ILE A 52 -8.49 1.65 2.86
N THR A 53 -7.71 1.39 1.81
CA THR A 53 -7.63 0.08 1.17
C THR A 53 -6.22 -0.47 1.32
N MET A 54 -6.10 -1.67 1.86
CA MET A 54 -4.87 -2.45 1.94
C MET A 54 -4.76 -3.29 0.67
N ILE A 55 -3.73 -3.08 -0.12
CA ILE A 55 -3.44 -3.79 -1.35
C ILE A 55 -2.29 -4.75 -1.10
N ASN A 56 -2.59 -6.04 -1.01
CA ASN A 56 -1.60 -7.09 -0.80
C ASN A 56 -1.20 -7.70 -2.14
N VAL A 57 0.04 -7.48 -2.54
CA VAL A 57 0.63 -8.02 -3.77
C VAL A 57 1.32 -9.33 -3.45
N TRP A 58 0.91 -10.41 -4.12
CA TRP A 58 1.34 -11.77 -3.82
C TRP A 58 1.59 -12.60 -5.07
N GLY A 59 2.07 -13.83 -4.92
CA GLY A 59 2.26 -14.77 -6.04
C GLY A 59 1.93 -16.19 -5.60
N THR A 60 1.52 -17.04 -6.54
CA THR A 60 1.16 -18.46 -6.27
C THR A 60 2.36 -19.27 -5.80
N PHE A 61 3.56 -18.89 -6.20
CA PHE A 61 4.84 -19.50 -5.78
C PHE A 61 5.32 -19.01 -4.40
N CYS A 62 4.65 -18.00 -3.82
CA CYS A 62 5.16 -17.28 -2.64
C CYS A 62 4.69 -17.93 -1.34
N GLY A 63 5.48 -18.82 -0.76
CA GLY A 63 5.17 -19.47 0.51
C GLY A 63 4.87 -18.51 1.67
N PRO A 64 5.65 -17.43 1.92
CA PRO A 64 5.33 -16.44 2.95
C PRO A 64 3.99 -15.73 2.69
N CYS A 65 3.63 -15.43 1.43
CA CYS A 65 2.35 -14.84 1.08
C CYS A 65 1.18 -15.75 1.50
N ILE A 66 1.27 -17.03 1.13
CA ILE A 66 0.23 -18.02 1.41
C ILE A 66 0.04 -18.20 2.93
N ARG A 67 1.13 -18.19 3.70
CA ARG A 67 1.06 -18.31 5.17
C ARG A 67 0.39 -17.14 5.86
N GLU A 68 0.48 -15.91 5.33
CA GLU A 68 -0.18 -14.75 5.95
C GLU A 68 -1.65 -14.58 5.54
N MET A 69 -2.08 -15.18 4.41
CA MET A 69 -3.43 -15.00 3.87
C MET A 69 -4.56 -15.32 4.86
N PRO A 70 -4.49 -16.37 5.70
CA PRO A 70 -5.53 -16.62 6.71
C PRO A 70 -5.66 -15.49 7.74
N ASP A 71 -4.57 -14.83 8.07
CA ASP A 71 -4.57 -13.67 8.96
C ASP A 71 -5.15 -12.44 8.26
N LEU A 72 -4.82 -12.24 6.98
CA LEU A 72 -5.41 -11.16 6.17
C LEU A 72 -6.92 -11.38 5.98
N ALA A 73 -7.38 -12.62 5.82
CA ALA A 73 -8.80 -12.93 5.73
C ALA A 73 -9.56 -12.49 6.99
N LYS A 74 -9.01 -12.80 8.18
CA LYS A 74 -9.58 -12.35 9.47
C LYS A 74 -9.56 -10.82 9.59
N LEU A 75 -8.44 -10.19 9.26
CA LEU A 75 -8.30 -8.73 9.29
C LEU A 75 -9.31 -8.03 8.39
N SER A 76 -9.57 -8.58 7.20
CA SER A 76 -10.57 -8.05 6.28
C SER A 76 -11.97 -8.02 6.92
N GLU A 77 -12.38 -9.08 7.57
CA GLU A 77 -13.68 -9.15 8.24
C GLU A 77 -13.75 -8.23 9.47
N GLU A 78 -12.71 -8.25 10.33
CA GLU A 78 -12.67 -7.50 11.58
C GLU A 78 -12.60 -5.98 11.40
N ASN A 79 -12.07 -5.50 10.27
CA ASN A 79 -11.87 -4.07 10.03
C ASN A 79 -12.83 -3.48 8.99
N LYS A 80 -13.71 -4.28 8.39
CA LYS A 80 -14.68 -3.83 7.40
C LYS A 80 -15.59 -2.71 7.94
N SER A 81 -16.12 -2.87 9.13
CA SER A 81 -16.97 -1.85 9.79
C SER A 81 -16.23 -0.56 10.15
N LYS A 82 -14.89 -0.60 10.20
CA LYS A 82 -14.03 0.57 10.42
C LYS A 82 -13.74 1.35 9.13
N GLY A 83 -14.17 0.84 7.97
CA GLY A 83 -13.92 1.41 6.64
C GLY A 83 -12.57 0.98 6.06
N VAL A 84 -12.14 -0.24 6.36
CA VAL A 84 -10.95 -0.86 5.75
C VAL A 84 -11.37 -1.92 4.76
N GLU A 85 -10.88 -1.82 3.54
CA GLU A 85 -10.97 -2.87 2.53
C GLU A 85 -9.60 -3.53 2.35
N ILE A 86 -9.58 -4.83 2.10
CA ILE A 86 -8.38 -5.55 1.67
C ILE A 86 -8.64 -6.07 0.26
N ILE A 87 -7.67 -5.89 -0.64
CA ILE A 87 -7.67 -6.53 -1.95
C ILE A 87 -6.33 -7.24 -2.17
N GLY A 88 -6.34 -8.35 -2.89
CA GLY A 88 -5.16 -9.07 -3.33
C GLY A 88 -4.85 -8.79 -4.79
N ILE A 89 -3.57 -8.85 -5.17
CA ILE A 89 -3.14 -8.81 -6.57
C ILE A 89 -2.12 -9.95 -6.77
N PRO A 90 -2.54 -11.10 -7.34
CA PRO A 90 -1.62 -12.17 -7.72
C PRO A 90 -0.85 -11.77 -8.99
N ILE A 91 0.46 -11.54 -8.87
CA ILE A 91 1.24 -10.94 -9.98
C ILE A 91 1.65 -11.94 -11.08
N ASP A 92 1.59 -13.22 -10.80
CA ASP A 92 2.08 -14.31 -11.64
C ASP A 92 0.99 -15.04 -12.42
N ILE A 93 -0.24 -14.50 -12.43
CA ILE A 93 -1.37 -15.12 -13.16
C ILE A 93 -1.59 -14.55 -14.55
N VAL A 94 -0.73 -13.66 -15.00
CA VAL A 94 -0.73 -13.10 -16.37
C VAL A 94 0.66 -13.22 -16.96
N ASP A 95 0.72 -13.38 -18.28
CA ASP A 95 1.96 -13.35 -19.03
C ASP A 95 2.51 -11.93 -19.23
N ASP A 96 3.67 -11.80 -19.87
CA ASP A 96 4.33 -10.52 -20.14
C ASP A 96 3.48 -9.55 -20.99
N TRP A 97 2.46 -10.06 -21.65
CA TRP A 97 1.50 -9.30 -22.48
C TRP A 97 0.21 -8.95 -21.73
N GLY A 98 0.11 -9.34 -20.46
CA GLY A 98 -1.09 -9.11 -19.62
C GLY A 98 -2.22 -10.09 -19.92
N LYS A 99 -1.97 -11.16 -20.67
CA LYS A 99 -2.96 -12.21 -20.92
C LYS A 99 -3.03 -13.15 -19.73
N LEU A 100 -4.25 -13.40 -19.27
CA LEU A 100 -4.52 -14.28 -18.15
C LEU A 100 -4.11 -15.73 -18.47
N ASP A 101 -3.24 -16.30 -17.63
CA ASP A 101 -2.89 -17.72 -17.65
C ASP A 101 -3.93 -18.53 -16.88
N ALA A 102 -4.59 -19.47 -17.57
CA ALA A 102 -5.66 -20.25 -16.99
C ALA A 102 -5.18 -21.22 -15.89
N SER A 103 -3.96 -21.77 -16.02
CA SER A 103 -3.37 -22.67 -15.02
C SER A 103 -3.00 -21.89 -13.76
N ALA A 104 -2.25 -20.81 -13.89
CA ALA A 104 -1.86 -19.96 -12.77
C ALA A 104 -3.08 -19.33 -12.06
N LYS A 105 -4.12 -18.96 -12.82
CA LYS A 105 -5.40 -18.55 -12.23
C LYS A 105 -6.04 -19.67 -11.40
N SER A 106 -6.02 -20.91 -11.90
CA SER A 106 -6.57 -22.06 -11.17
C SER A 106 -5.83 -22.29 -9.86
N ASP A 107 -4.50 -22.18 -9.88
CA ASP A 107 -3.66 -22.28 -8.68
C ASP A 107 -3.98 -21.18 -7.69
N ALA A 108 -4.11 -19.93 -8.15
CA ALA A 108 -4.51 -18.80 -7.31
C ALA A 108 -5.87 -19.03 -6.64
N LEU A 109 -6.88 -19.51 -7.38
CA LEU A 109 -8.21 -19.81 -6.83
C LEU A 109 -8.16 -20.95 -5.80
N MET A 110 -7.32 -21.96 -6.01
CA MET A 110 -7.13 -23.05 -5.05
C MET A 110 -6.50 -22.53 -3.75
N ILE A 111 -5.47 -21.70 -3.83
CA ILE A 111 -4.82 -21.07 -2.67
C ILE A 111 -5.82 -20.19 -1.90
N ILE A 112 -6.59 -19.35 -2.59
CA ILE A 112 -7.63 -18.49 -1.99
C ILE A 112 -8.65 -19.34 -1.21
N LYS A 113 -9.10 -20.44 -1.80
CA LYS A 113 -10.03 -21.37 -1.15
C LYS A 113 -9.41 -22.02 0.10
N GLN A 114 -8.17 -22.50 0.00
CA GLN A 114 -7.47 -23.18 1.10
C GLN A 114 -7.17 -22.22 2.27
N THR A 115 -6.89 -20.95 1.98
CA THR A 115 -6.55 -19.92 2.98
C THR A 115 -7.77 -19.20 3.56
N GLY A 116 -8.97 -19.48 3.04
CA GLY A 116 -10.23 -18.89 3.51
C GLY A 116 -10.39 -17.41 3.16
N VAL A 117 -9.63 -16.92 2.20
CA VAL A 117 -9.72 -15.53 1.70
C VAL A 117 -11.06 -15.30 1.02
N LYS A 118 -11.75 -14.22 1.43
CA LYS A 118 -13.02 -13.77 0.85
C LYS A 118 -12.94 -12.36 0.25
N TYR A 119 -11.85 -11.66 0.51
CA TYR A 119 -11.62 -10.36 -0.12
C TYR A 119 -11.27 -10.53 -1.59
N LYS A 120 -11.52 -9.49 -2.38
CA LYS A 120 -11.34 -9.52 -3.83
C LYS A 120 -9.88 -9.66 -4.21
N ASN A 121 -9.63 -10.50 -5.21
CA ASN A 121 -8.33 -10.59 -5.85
C ASN A 121 -8.46 -10.10 -7.29
N VAL A 122 -7.66 -9.08 -7.63
CA VAL A 122 -7.73 -8.34 -8.89
C VAL A 122 -6.72 -8.90 -9.86
N VAL A 123 -7.15 -9.20 -11.08
CA VAL A 123 -6.25 -9.59 -12.17
C VAL A 123 -5.35 -8.40 -12.51
N PRO A 124 -4.02 -8.54 -12.43
CA PRO A 124 -3.13 -7.43 -12.77
C PRO A 124 -3.20 -7.10 -14.27
N THR A 125 -3.02 -5.83 -14.60
CA THR A 125 -2.97 -5.35 -15.99
C THR A 125 -1.60 -4.77 -16.29
N ILE A 126 -1.26 -4.65 -17.57
CA ILE A 126 -0.01 -3.99 -18.00
C ILE A 126 0.10 -2.58 -17.40
N GLU A 127 -0.99 -1.83 -17.39
CA GLU A 127 -1.03 -0.49 -16.79
C GLU A 127 -0.67 -0.54 -15.30
N MET A 128 -1.18 -1.53 -14.55
CA MET A 128 -0.85 -1.68 -13.13
C MET A 128 0.65 -1.98 -12.93
N PHE A 129 1.28 -2.79 -13.78
CA PHE A 129 2.73 -3.03 -13.73
C PHE A 129 3.54 -1.77 -14.05
N GLN A 130 3.03 -0.88 -14.87
CA GLN A 130 3.67 0.39 -15.20
C GLN A 130 3.46 1.48 -14.14
N THR A 131 2.47 1.32 -13.26
CA THR A 131 2.06 2.31 -12.25
C THR A 131 2.17 1.75 -10.83
N MET A 132 1.09 1.22 -10.29
CA MET A 132 0.91 0.76 -8.91
C MET A 132 1.92 -0.33 -8.50
N LEU A 133 2.22 -1.26 -9.41
CA LEU A 133 3.13 -2.37 -9.17
C LEU A 133 4.58 -2.04 -9.57
N ARG A 134 4.79 -0.87 -10.19
CA ARG A 134 6.13 -0.42 -10.59
C ARG A 134 7.01 -0.25 -9.34
N GLY A 135 8.13 -0.92 -9.33
CA GLY A 135 9.08 -0.86 -8.21
C GLY A 135 8.83 -1.91 -7.12
N ILE A 136 7.81 -2.75 -7.25
CA ILE A 136 7.67 -3.95 -6.41
C ILE A 136 8.70 -4.98 -6.89
N GLN A 137 9.71 -5.24 -6.06
CA GLN A 137 10.83 -6.12 -6.37
C GLN A 137 10.66 -7.52 -5.78
N ALA A 138 9.77 -7.69 -4.82
CA ALA A 138 9.52 -8.96 -4.16
C ALA A 138 8.11 -9.02 -3.57
N VAL A 139 7.63 -10.23 -3.32
CA VAL A 139 6.33 -10.51 -2.69
C VAL A 139 6.50 -11.30 -1.39
N PRO A 140 5.63 -11.11 -0.38
CA PRO A 140 4.52 -10.18 -0.43
C PRO A 140 4.98 -8.73 -0.27
N THR A 141 4.34 -7.83 -0.97
CA THR A 141 4.46 -6.39 -0.73
C THR A 141 3.06 -5.82 -0.52
N THR A 142 2.90 -5.02 0.52
CA THR A 142 1.63 -4.40 0.84
C THR A 142 1.75 -2.88 0.78
N ILE A 143 0.82 -2.25 0.08
CA ILE A 143 0.64 -0.80 0.04
C ILE A 143 -0.75 -0.43 0.56
N PHE A 144 -0.89 0.79 1.10
CA PHE A 144 -2.17 1.33 1.54
C PHE A 144 -2.52 2.56 0.73
N VAL A 145 -3.80 2.71 0.42
CA VAL A 145 -4.31 3.90 -0.28
C VAL A 145 -5.50 4.49 0.48
N ASP A 146 -5.69 5.80 0.32
CA ASP A 146 -6.87 6.51 0.79
C ASP A 146 -8.05 6.32 -0.18
N LYS A 147 -9.20 6.94 0.14
CA LYS A 147 -10.41 6.92 -0.69
C LYS A 147 -10.24 7.52 -2.09
N ASN A 148 -9.19 8.29 -2.32
CA ASN A 148 -8.88 8.92 -3.61
C ASN A 148 -7.81 8.15 -4.40
N GLY A 149 -7.34 6.99 -3.89
CA GLY A 149 -6.27 6.22 -4.51
C GLY A 149 -4.86 6.75 -4.22
N ASN A 150 -4.71 7.73 -3.35
CA ASN A 150 -3.37 8.20 -2.96
C ASN A 150 -2.73 7.21 -2.00
N GLN A 151 -1.49 6.83 -2.27
CA GLN A 151 -0.75 6.01 -1.33
C GLN A 151 -0.59 6.73 0.01
N ILE A 152 -0.88 6.04 1.10
CA ILE A 152 -0.67 6.49 2.47
C ILE A 152 0.38 5.63 3.16
N GLY A 153 1.28 6.29 3.90
CA GLY A 153 2.42 5.61 4.50
C GLY A 153 3.43 5.09 3.47
N GLN A 154 4.16 4.08 3.86
CA GLN A 154 5.18 3.42 3.02
C GLN A 154 4.65 2.09 2.46
N ALA A 155 5.35 1.55 1.47
CA ALA A 155 5.18 0.16 1.08
C ALA A 155 5.84 -0.76 2.12
N TYR A 156 5.21 -1.88 2.41
CA TYR A 156 5.67 -2.85 3.40
C TYR A 156 6.08 -4.13 2.69
N LEU A 157 7.36 -4.38 2.64
CA LEU A 157 7.93 -5.62 2.11
C LEU A 157 7.90 -6.73 3.16
N GLY A 158 7.57 -7.95 2.72
CA GLY A 158 7.53 -9.15 3.53
C GLY A 158 6.25 -9.35 4.34
N SER A 159 5.95 -10.61 4.66
CA SER A 159 4.79 -11.02 5.46
C SER A 159 4.88 -10.53 6.91
N ARG A 160 3.72 -10.31 7.55
CA ARG A 160 3.60 -9.89 8.95
C ARG A 160 2.54 -10.68 9.66
N SER A 161 2.63 -10.72 11.00
CA SER A 161 1.59 -11.28 11.83
C SER A 161 0.30 -10.42 11.76
N LYS A 162 -0.85 -11.03 12.00
CA LYS A 162 -2.14 -10.32 12.15
C LYS A 162 -2.03 -9.13 13.10
N LYS A 163 -1.35 -9.32 14.25
CA LYS A 163 -1.15 -8.29 15.27
C LYS A 163 -0.38 -7.07 14.73
N ASP A 164 0.66 -7.30 13.93
CA ASP A 164 1.47 -6.22 13.39
C ASP A 164 0.74 -5.48 12.26
N TRP A 165 0.00 -6.20 11.41
CA TRP A 165 -0.89 -5.58 10.44
C TRP A 165 -1.98 -4.73 11.11
N GLN A 166 -2.59 -5.23 12.18
CA GLN A 166 -3.62 -4.46 12.91
C GLN A 166 -3.07 -3.14 13.46
N LYS A 167 -1.86 -3.14 14.03
CA LYS A 167 -1.20 -1.90 14.50
C LYS A 167 -0.98 -0.89 13.37
N ILE A 168 -0.58 -1.37 12.19
CA ILE A 168 -0.37 -0.52 11.02
C ILE A 168 -1.71 0.08 10.56
N ILE A 169 -2.75 -0.76 10.45
CA ILE A 169 -4.10 -0.34 10.08
C ILE A 169 -4.63 0.73 11.05
N ASP A 170 -4.55 0.48 12.36
CA ASP A 170 -5.03 1.41 13.38
C ASP A 170 -4.33 2.77 13.28
N LYS A 171 -2.99 2.77 13.13
CA LYS A 171 -2.21 4.00 12.93
C LYS A 171 -2.61 4.76 11.66
N LEU A 172 -2.84 4.04 10.56
CA LEU A 172 -3.23 4.69 9.31
C LEU A 172 -4.65 5.24 9.38
N LEU A 173 -5.59 4.55 10.04
CA LEU A 173 -6.94 5.06 10.28
C LEU A 173 -6.95 6.33 11.13
N GLU A 174 -6.07 6.43 12.12
CA GLU A 174 -5.92 7.65 12.93
C GLU A 174 -5.46 8.85 12.09
N SER A 175 -4.61 8.62 11.11
CA SER A 175 -4.10 9.68 10.21
C SER A 175 -5.13 10.15 9.17
N GLN A 176 -6.26 9.44 9.02
CA GLN A 176 -7.35 9.78 8.08
C GLN A 176 -8.55 10.46 8.79
N LYS A 177 -8.43 10.79 10.07
CA LYS A 177 -9.42 11.60 10.81
C LYS A 177 -9.19 13.08 10.54
#